data_346a56e380e1b800815b06f0746fd04f
#
_entry.id   346a56e380e1b800815b06f0746fd04f
#
_cell.length_a   1.000
_cell.length_b   1.000
_cell.length_c   1.000
_cell.angle_alpha   90.00
_cell.angle_beta   90.00
_cell.angle_gamma   90.00
#
_symmetry.space_group_name_H-M   'P 1'
#
loop_
_entity.id
_entity.type
_entity.pdbx_description
1 polymer ?
#
loop_
_entity_poly.entity_id
_entity_poly.type
_entity_poly.pdbx_seq_one_letter_code
_entity_poly.pdbx_strand_id
1 'polypeptide(L)'
;MRKGGLRATVGKGWLTVLLAAGCASPAAVQTQPMASYEARQVQGGVQVALDPYIQADRARELFRTADQFAEAGLLPVQVLIENGSAREVKVDPLDFRLVRPNGQQEISLPAQDAFSLVKKAVGAWALLPILGQSAVGVQNDQRLREFEARALREAEIQPEQSASGFVYFRLPASETNLAGSRVVCVLRDGGGKDLSYDILLAGRRDAPTPTAPAPKPADTKGTPISPGGPIKIEGTGGKGVIIKSP
;
A
#
# COMPACT_ATOMS: atom_id res chain seq x y z
N MET A 1 52.82 27.19 -54.73
CA MET A 1 51.49 27.79 -54.50
C MET A 1 50.41 26.74 -54.74
N ARG A 2 49.85 26.13 -53.66
CA ARG A 2 48.74 25.21 -53.77
C ARG A 2 47.65 25.67 -52.79
N LYS A 3 46.52 26.11 -53.32
CA LYS A 3 45.30 26.51 -52.56
C LYS A 3 44.53 25.23 -52.16
N GLY A 4 44.45 24.94 -50.87
CA GLY A 4 43.63 23.89 -50.35
C GLY A 4 42.24 24.45 -49.99
N GLY A 5 41.22 23.96 -50.67
CA GLY A 5 39.82 24.30 -50.34
C GLY A 5 39.26 23.43 -49.20
N LEU A 6 38.79 24.08 -48.14
CA LEU A 6 38.04 23.46 -47.07
C LEU A 6 36.59 23.19 -47.54
N ARG A 7 36.18 21.93 -47.58
CA ARG A 7 34.76 21.54 -47.76
C ARG A 7 34.17 21.33 -46.38
N ALA A 8 33.22 22.18 -46.03
CA ALA A 8 32.39 22.00 -44.84
C ALA A 8 31.30 20.97 -45.14
N THR A 9 31.33 19.85 -44.40
CA THR A 9 30.28 18.82 -44.44
C THR A 9 29.23 19.17 -43.38
N VAL A 10 28.06 19.60 -43.78
CA VAL A 10 26.92 19.82 -42.92
C VAL A 10 26.30 18.47 -42.61
N GLY A 11 26.58 17.95 -41.41
CA GLY A 11 25.96 16.74 -40.89
C GLY A 11 24.49 17.04 -40.45
N LYS A 12 23.53 16.47 -41.16
CA LYS A 12 22.11 16.41 -40.74
C LYS A 12 22.02 15.51 -39.50
N GLY A 13 22.04 16.12 -38.31
CA GLY A 13 21.76 15.45 -37.07
C GLY A 13 20.28 15.08 -36.99
N TRP A 14 19.98 13.81 -37.12
CA TRP A 14 18.64 13.28 -36.83
C TRP A 14 18.47 13.25 -35.30
N LEU A 15 17.62 14.12 -34.80
CA LEU A 15 17.22 14.15 -33.41
C LEU A 15 16.23 12.98 -33.19
N THR A 16 16.75 11.83 -32.77
CA THR A 16 15.90 10.70 -32.35
C THR A 16 15.32 11.02 -30.97
N VAL A 17 14.09 11.51 -30.96
CA VAL A 17 13.30 11.66 -29.70
C VAL A 17 12.90 10.25 -29.26
N LEU A 18 13.65 9.68 -28.31
CA LEU A 18 13.25 8.48 -27.57
C LEU A 18 12.09 8.85 -26.64
N LEU A 19 10.87 8.62 -27.11
CA LEU A 19 9.68 8.56 -26.26
C LEU A 19 9.86 7.35 -25.31
N ALA A 20 10.42 7.59 -24.12
CA ALA A 20 10.35 6.65 -23.01
C ALA A 20 8.89 6.55 -22.59
N ALA A 21 8.18 5.55 -23.14
CA ALA A 21 6.91 5.10 -22.59
C ALA A 21 7.18 4.60 -21.17
N GLY A 22 7.02 5.48 -20.19
CA GLY A 22 7.10 5.15 -18.78
C GLY A 22 5.99 4.16 -18.48
N CYS A 23 6.31 2.86 -18.42
CA CYS A 23 5.47 1.88 -17.75
C CYS A 23 5.32 2.38 -16.32
N ALA A 24 4.15 2.93 -15.98
CA ALA A 24 3.83 3.29 -14.60
C ALA A 24 3.92 1.99 -13.77
N SER A 25 5.03 1.83 -13.08
CA SER A 25 5.16 0.76 -12.08
C SER A 25 4.05 0.95 -11.05
N PRO A 26 3.37 -0.13 -10.63
CA PRO A 26 2.39 -0.02 -9.56
C PRO A 26 3.06 0.66 -8.36
N ALA A 27 2.36 1.61 -7.74
CA ALA A 27 2.89 2.35 -6.61
C ALA A 27 3.41 1.36 -5.57
N ALA A 28 4.67 1.55 -5.17
CA ALA A 28 5.28 0.74 -4.13
C ALA A 28 4.42 0.85 -2.87
N VAL A 29 4.21 -0.27 -2.20
CA VAL A 29 3.49 -0.29 -0.92
C VAL A 29 4.27 0.58 0.05
N GLN A 30 3.65 1.67 0.53
CA GLN A 30 4.29 2.50 1.52
C GLN A 30 4.37 1.73 2.84
N THR A 31 5.58 1.49 3.30
CA THR A 31 5.84 0.89 4.60
C THR A 31 6.06 1.99 5.63
N GLN A 32 5.46 1.84 6.79
CA GLN A 32 5.76 2.68 7.95
C GLN A 32 7.04 2.17 8.63
N PRO A 33 7.68 2.96 9.49
CA PRO A 33 8.78 2.46 10.31
C PRO A 33 8.35 1.22 11.12
N MET A 34 9.21 0.21 11.22
CA MET A 34 8.92 -1.06 11.91
C MET A 34 8.32 -0.84 13.31
N ALA A 35 8.81 0.18 14.03
CA ALA A 35 8.35 0.51 15.38
C ALA A 35 6.88 0.93 15.48
N SER A 36 6.25 1.36 14.38
CA SER A 36 4.86 1.82 14.35
C SER A 36 3.84 0.68 14.20
N TYR A 37 4.30 -0.53 13.88
CA TYR A 37 3.42 -1.68 13.78
C TYR A 37 3.15 -2.26 15.16
N GLU A 38 1.86 -2.45 15.50
CA GLU A 38 1.44 -3.06 16.78
C GLU A 38 1.71 -4.57 16.76
N ALA A 39 1.38 -5.23 15.65
CA ALA A 39 1.61 -6.67 15.46
C ALA A 39 3.02 -6.90 14.93
N ARG A 40 3.98 -7.09 15.84
CA ARG A 40 5.38 -7.33 15.49
C ARG A 40 6.08 -8.26 16.47
N GLN A 41 7.09 -8.95 15.98
CA GLN A 41 7.94 -9.81 16.78
C GLN A 41 9.39 -9.77 16.29
N VAL A 42 10.33 -9.94 17.21
CA VAL A 42 11.77 -9.98 16.91
C VAL A 42 12.32 -11.33 17.36
N GLN A 43 13.07 -12.00 16.49
CA GLN A 43 13.77 -13.24 16.81
C GLN A 43 15.11 -13.30 16.06
N GLY A 44 16.20 -13.60 16.77
CA GLY A 44 17.51 -13.77 16.14
C GLY A 44 18.05 -12.53 15.42
N GLY A 45 17.61 -11.33 15.79
CA GLY A 45 17.94 -10.08 15.09
C GLY A 45 17.06 -9.77 13.87
N VAL A 46 16.14 -10.68 13.52
CA VAL A 46 15.17 -10.46 12.43
C VAL A 46 13.86 -9.99 13.01
N GLN A 47 13.30 -8.91 12.45
CA GLN A 47 12.01 -8.34 12.85
C GLN A 47 10.96 -8.64 11.80
N VAL A 48 9.79 -9.09 12.23
CA VAL A 48 8.62 -9.28 11.37
C VAL A 48 7.48 -8.44 11.92
N ALA A 49 6.86 -7.64 11.07
CA ALA A 49 5.66 -6.89 11.38
C ALA A 49 4.53 -7.22 10.40
N LEU A 50 3.31 -7.17 10.90
CA LEU A 50 2.10 -7.51 10.17
C LEU A 50 1.08 -6.39 10.28
N ASP A 51 0.36 -6.14 9.18
CA ASP A 51 -0.71 -5.17 9.13
C ASP A 51 -1.88 -5.71 8.29
N PRO A 52 -2.97 -6.17 8.94
CA PRO A 52 -4.11 -6.74 8.24
C PRO A 52 -4.99 -5.64 7.61
N TYR A 53 -5.35 -5.80 6.35
CA TYR A 53 -6.20 -4.89 5.59
C TYR A 53 -7.65 -5.38 5.58
N ILE A 54 -8.29 -5.34 6.76
CA ILE A 54 -9.69 -5.76 6.94
C ILE A 54 -10.67 -4.71 6.41
N GLN A 55 -10.35 -3.42 6.60
CA GLN A 55 -11.23 -2.31 6.23
C GLN A 55 -11.10 -2.01 4.74
N ALA A 56 -12.24 -2.00 4.04
CA ALA A 56 -12.29 -1.75 2.60
C ALA A 56 -11.70 -0.39 2.24
N ASP A 57 -11.95 0.66 3.03
CA ASP A 57 -11.45 2.02 2.77
C ASP A 57 -9.94 2.06 2.69
N ARG A 58 -9.28 1.41 3.64
CA ARG A 58 -7.83 1.33 3.64
C ARG A 58 -7.27 0.47 2.50
N ALA A 59 -7.95 -0.63 2.20
CA ALA A 59 -7.56 -1.50 1.12
C ALA A 59 -7.74 -0.84 -0.26
N ARG A 60 -8.72 0.08 -0.44
CA ARG A 60 -8.95 0.84 -1.69
C ARG A 60 -7.78 1.71 -2.09
N GLU A 61 -6.97 2.16 -1.15
CA GLU A 61 -5.77 2.94 -1.45
C GLU A 61 -4.76 2.13 -2.29
N LEU A 62 -4.80 0.81 -2.14
CA LEU A 62 -3.85 -0.10 -2.78
C LEU A 62 -4.49 -1.00 -3.84
N PHE A 63 -5.73 -1.44 -3.64
CA PHE A 63 -6.38 -2.42 -4.50
C PHE A 63 -7.69 -1.87 -5.06
N ARG A 64 -7.81 -1.81 -6.36
CA ARG A 64 -9.04 -1.37 -7.05
C ARG A 64 -10.24 -2.28 -6.78
N THR A 65 -9.98 -3.51 -6.32
CA THR A 65 -10.99 -4.52 -6.01
C THR A 65 -11.28 -4.69 -4.53
N ALA A 66 -10.80 -3.78 -3.69
CA ALA A 66 -10.90 -3.88 -2.23
C ALA A 66 -12.33 -4.04 -1.71
N ASP A 67 -13.32 -3.43 -2.38
CA ASP A 67 -14.74 -3.55 -2.03
C ASP A 67 -15.26 -5.00 -2.08
N GLN A 68 -14.57 -5.85 -2.82
CA GLN A 68 -14.95 -7.23 -3.04
C GLN A 68 -14.26 -8.21 -2.07
N PHE A 69 -13.30 -7.73 -1.28
CA PHE A 69 -12.50 -8.61 -0.41
C PHE A 69 -13.35 -9.29 0.66
N ALA A 70 -14.24 -8.56 1.29
CA ALA A 70 -15.13 -9.14 2.31
C ALA A 70 -16.07 -10.18 1.72
N GLU A 71 -16.71 -9.90 0.57
CA GLU A 71 -17.59 -10.83 -0.14
C GLU A 71 -16.82 -12.05 -0.67
N ALA A 72 -15.63 -11.83 -1.20
CA ALA A 72 -14.74 -12.90 -1.68
C ALA A 72 -14.15 -13.75 -0.55
N GLY A 73 -14.27 -13.30 0.71
CA GLY A 73 -13.59 -13.90 1.84
C GLY A 73 -12.06 -13.82 1.71
N LEU A 74 -11.54 -12.68 1.29
CA LEU A 74 -10.11 -12.45 1.12
C LEU A 74 -9.57 -11.48 2.16
N LEU A 75 -8.50 -11.87 2.85
CA LEU A 75 -7.75 -11.03 3.78
C LEU A 75 -6.34 -10.80 3.26
N PRO A 76 -6.01 -9.61 2.77
CA PRO A 76 -4.63 -9.21 2.55
C PRO A 76 -3.98 -8.80 3.89
N VAL A 77 -2.79 -9.32 4.16
CA VAL A 77 -1.96 -8.93 5.31
C VAL A 77 -0.64 -8.42 4.77
N GLN A 78 -0.35 -7.14 5.02
CA GLN A 78 0.96 -6.60 4.72
C GLN A 78 1.98 -7.18 5.68
N VAL A 79 3.09 -7.64 5.14
CA VAL A 79 4.23 -8.17 5.88
C VAL A 79 5.42 -7.24 5.64
N LEU A 80 6.11 -6.89 6.69
CA LEU A 80 7.40 -6.22 6.64
C LEU A 80 8.41 -7.06 7.42
N ILE A 81 9.54 -7.35 6.79
CA ILE A 81 10.63 -8.12 7.37
C ILE A 81 11.89 -7.27 7.31
N GLU A 82 12.55 -7.03 8.44
CA GLU A 82 13.83 -6.36 8.52
C GLU A 82 14.87 -7.34 9.07
N ASN A 83 15.93 -7.56 8.31
CA ASN A 83 17.01 -8.45 8.71
C ASN A 83 18.16 -7.66 9.35
N GLY A 84 18.11 -7.44 10.65
CA GLY A 84 19.21 -6.88 11.45
C GLY A 84 20.19 -7.95 11.96
N SER A 85 20.12 -9.20 11.45
CA SER A 85 21.07 -10.26 11.80
C SER A 85 22.32 -10.19 10.91
N ALA A 86 23.36 -10.92 11.29
CA ALA A 86 24.59 -11.01 10.51
C ALA A 86 24.52 -12.03 9.34
N ARG A 87 23.39 -12.68 9.12
CA ARG A 87 23.20 -13.72 8.11
C ARG A 87 22.04 -13.39 7.19
N GLU A 88 22.06 -13.93 5.99
CA GLU A 88 20.88 -13.87 5.11
C GLU A 88 19.70 -14.63 5.71
N VAL A 89 18.49 -14.19 5.36
CA VAL A 89 17.25 -14.83 5.80
C VAL A 89 16.39 -15.11 4.59
N LYS A 90 15.93 -16.36 4.48
CA LYS A 90 15.00 -16.77 3.42
C LYS A 90 13.57 -16.64 3.90
N VAL A 91 12.74 -16.07 3.06
CA VAL A 91 11.30 -15.97 3.25
C VAL A 91 10.58 -16.68 2.11
N ASP A 92 9.63 -17.53 2.44
CA ASP A 92 8.66 -18.09 1.50
C ASP A 92 7.26 -17.63 1.93
N PRO A 93 6.51 -16.92 1.07
CA PRO A 93 5.14 -16.52 1.39
C PRO A 93 4.24 -17.70 1.79
N LEU A 94 4.47 -18.90 1.29
CA LEU A 94 3.67 -20.09 1.59
C LEU A 94 3.93 -20.65 3.00
N ASP A 95 4.98 -20.22 3.67
CA ASP A 95 5.25 -20.57 5.06
C ASP A 95 4.43 -19.74 6.08
N PHE A 96 3.58 -18.81 5.58
CA PHE A 96 2.68 -18.02 6.43
C PHE A 96 1.33 -18.73 6.61
N ARG A 97 0.86 -18.80 7.84
CA ARG A 97 -0.42 -19.40 8.22
C ARG A 97 -1.20 -18.47 9.14
N LEU A 98 -2.46 -18.25 8.81
CA LEU A 98 -3.38 -17.58 9.71
C LEU A 98 -4.03 -18.61 10.63
N VAL A 99 -3.84 -18.47 11.92
CA VAL A 99 -4.43 -19.32 12.97
C VAL A 99 -5.53 -18.53 13.66
N ARG A 100 -6.76 -19.03 13.62
CA ARG A 100 -7.92 -18.41 14.25
C ARG A 100 -8.07 -18.81 15.71
N PRO A 101 -8.87 -18.07 16.48
CA PRO A 101 -9.12 -18.41 17.90
C PRO A 101 -9.72 -19.80 18.12
N ASN A 102 -10.47 -20.31 17.13
CA ASN A 102 -11.03 -21.67 17.15
C ASN A 102 -10.04 -22.76 16.76
N GLY A 103 -8.76 -22.41 16.51
CA GLY A 103 -7.71 -23.33 16.10
C GLY A 103 -7.68 -23.67 14.60
N GLN A 104 -8.60 -23.16 13.79
CA GLN A 104 -8.54 -23.34 12.35
C GLN A 104 -7.33 -22.61 11.77
N GLN A 105 -6.67 -23.24 10.80
CA GLN A 105 -5.50 -22.71 10.13
C GLN A 105 -5.76 -22.55 8.64
N GLU A 106 -5.39 -21.41 8.11
CA GLU A 106 -5.43 -21.10 6.68
C GLU A 106 -4.01 -20.82 6.19
N ILE A 107 -3.61 -21.53 5.17
CA ILE A 107 -2.32 -21.29 4.49
C ILE A 107 -2.47 -20.08 3.60
N SER A 108 -1.41 -19.30 3.46
CA SER A 108 -1.40 -18.16 2.54
C SER A 108 -1.62 -18.63 1.10
N LEU A 109 -2.30 -17.79 0.33
CA LEU A 109 -2.62 -18.05 -1.07
C LEU A 109 -1.61 -17.36 -1.98
N PRO A 110 -1.21 -18.00 -3.09
CA PRO A 110 -0.56 -17.31 -4.20
C PRO A 110 -1.43 -16.14 -4.70
N ALA A 111 -0.81 -15.09 -5.20
CA ALA A 111 -1.52 -13.88 -5.68
C ALA A 111 -2.59 -14.20 -6.72
N GLN A 112 -2.32 -15.15 -7.60
CA GLN A 112 -3.25 -15.59 -8.64
C GLN A 112 -4.51 -16.27 -8.06
N ASP A 113 -4.35 -17.10 -7.02
CA ASP A 113 -5.46 -17.75 -6.34
C ASP A 113 -6.29 -16.75 -5.55
N ALA A 114 -5.63 -15.82 -4.86
CA ALA A 114 -6.27 -14.70 -4.16
C ALA A 114 -7.12 -13.85 -5.13
N PHE A 115 -6.57 -13.49 -6.28
CA PHE A 115 -7.29 -12.78 -7.33
C PHE A 115 -8.48 -13.58 -7.86
N SER A 116 -8.34 -14.90 -8.02
CA SER A 116 -9.41 -15.77 -8.51
C SER A 116 -10.63 -15.81 -7.58
N LEU A 117 -10.45 -15.65 -6.27
CA LEU A 117 -11.56 -15.50 -5.32
C LEU A 117 -12.34 -14.19 -5.59
N VAL A 118 -11.64 -13.09 -5.76
CA VAL A 118 -12.25 -11.79 -6.05
C VAL A 118 -12.96 -11.79 -7.40
N LYS A 119 -12.37 -12.39 -8.42
CA LYS A 119 -12.96 -12.51 -9.76
C LYS A 119 -14.27 -13.28 -9.75
N LYS A 120 -14.40 -14.33 -8.93
CA LYS A 120 -15.64 -15.13 -8.82
C LYS A 120 -16.77 -14.33 -8.18
N ALA A 121 -16.48 -13.46 -7.20
CA ALA A 121 -17.47 -12.61 -6.55
C ALA A 121 -18.10 -11.61 -7.55
N VAL A 122 -17.34 -11.15 -8.55
CA VAL A 122 -17.82 -10.21 -9.60
C VAL A 122 -18.63 -10.91 -10.70
N GLY A 123 -18.47 -12.22 -10.86
CA GLY A 123 -18.87 -12.97 -12.06
C GLY A 123 -20.37 -13.11 -12.32
N ALA A 124 -21.26 -12.77 -11.37
CA ALA A 124 -22.71 -12.88 -11.56
C ALA A 124 -23.29 -11.84 -12.57
N TRP A 125 -22.61 -10.71 -12.75
CA TRP A 125 -23.04 -9.63 -13.67
C TRP A 125 -22.42 -9.74 -15.07
N ALA A 126 -21.43 -10.60 -15.27
CA ALA A 126 -20.74 -10.80 -16.56
C ALA A 126 -21.53 -11.62 -17.58
N LEU A 127 -22.75 -12.03 -17.27
CA LEU A 127 -23.61 -12.82 -18.16
C LEU A 127 -24.38 -11.97 -19.20
N LEU A 128 -24.10 -10.69 -19.32
CA LEU A 128 -24.64 -9.86 -20.42
C LEU A 128 -23.67 -9.95 -21.63
N PRO A 129 -24.00 -10.71 -22.68
CA PRO A 129 -23.01 -11.13 -23.69
C PRO A 129 -22.72 -10.12 -24.79
N ILE A 130 -23.16 -8.85 -24.72
CA ILE A 130 -23.30 -8.06 -25.96
C ILE A 130 -22.25 -6.98 -26.20
N LEU A 131 -21.48 -6.48 -25.22
CA LEU A 131 -20.61 -5.32 -25.50
C LEU A 131 -19.22 -5.29 -24.82
N GLY A 132 -18.66 -6.35 -24.26
CA GLY A 132 -17.51 -6.13 -23.40
C GLY A 132 -16.42 -7.20 -23.23
N GLN A 133 -16.40 -8.29 -23.98
CA GLN A 133 -15.45 -9.37 -23.69
C GLN A 133 -13.97 -8.95 -23.75
N SER A 134 -13.60 -8.05 -24.66
CA SER A 134 -12.23 -7.56 -24.77
C SER A 134 -11.84 -6.58 -23.63
N ALA A 135 -12.75 -5.71 -23.22
CA ALA A 135 -12.48 -4.74 -22.15
C ALA A 135 -12.39 -5.40 -20.77
N VAL A 136 -13.21 -6.40 -20.50
CA VAL A 136 -13.20 -7.17 -19.24
C VAL A 136 -11.90 -7.99 -19.09
N GLY A 137 -11.40 -8.57 -20.19
CA GLY A 137 -10.12 -9.29 -20.19
C GLY A 137 -8.95 -8.39 -19.77
N VAL A 138 -8.81 -7.24 -20.41
CA VAL A 138 -7.72 -6.28 -20.12
C VAL A 138 -7.77 -5.77 -18.68
N GLN A 139 -8.97 -5.49 -18.15
CA GLN A 139 -9.11 -5.04 -16.76
C GLN A 139 -8.73 -6.15 -15.76
N ASN A 140 -9.07 -7.39 -16.04
CA ASN A 140 -8.72 -8.51 -15.16
C ASN A 140 -7.21 -8.75 -15.15
N ASP A 141 -6.53 -8.63 -16.29
CA ASP A 141 -5.08 -8.76 -16.36
C ASP A 141 -4.37 -7.64 -15.58
N GLN A 142 -4.88 -6.42 -15.64
CA GLN A 142 -4.34 -5.31 -14.85
C GLN A 142 -4.51 -5.54 -13.35
N ARG A 143 -5.67 -6.03 -12.92
CA ARG A 143 -5.95 -6.35 -11.52
C ARG A 143 -5.08 -7.50 -11.01
N LEU A 144 -4.92 -8.56 -11.81
CA LEU A 144 -4.01 -9.66 -11.46
C LEU A 144 -2.58 -9.14 -11.26
N ARG A 145 -2.09 -8.30 -12.17
CA ARG A 145 -0.76 -7.66 -12.03
C ARG A 145 -0.64 -6.80 -10.76
N GLU A 146 -1.73 -6.18 -10.31
CA GLU A 146 -1.73 -5.45 -9.03
C GLU A 146 -1.50 -6.41 -7.84
N PHE A 147 -2.14 -7.58 -7.84
CA PHE A 147 -1.93 -8.59 -6.80
C PHE A 147 -0.51 -9.14 -6.83
N GLU A 148 -0.01 -9.52 -8.00
CA GLU A 148 1.34 -10.05 -8.18
C GLU A 148 2.45 -9.04 -7.84
N ALA A 149 2.25 -7.77 -8.21
CA ALA A 149 3.22 -6.71 -7.94
C ALA A 149 3.33 -6.36 -6.45
N ARG A 150 2.25 -6.56 -5.70
CA ARG A 150 2.19 -6.27 -4.26
C ARG A 150 2.42 -7.51 -3.39
N ALA A 151 2.33 -8.70 -3.94
CA ALA A 151 2.56 -9.93 -3.18
C ALA A 151 3.98 -9.96 -2.59
N LEU A 152 4.09 -10.43 -1.37
CA LEU A 152 5.37 -10.85 -0.82
C LEU A 152 5.93 -11.94 -1.74
N ARG A 153 7.18 -11.81 -2.11
CA ARG A 153 7.86 -12.78 -2.97
C ARG A 153 8.80 -13.64 -2.15
N GLU A 154 9.03 -14.86 -2.62
CA GLU A 154 10.16 -15.62 -2.15
C GLU A 154 11.44 -14.81 -2.36
N ALA A 155 12.23 -14.64 -1.31
CA ALA A 155 13.44 -13.81 -1.34
C ALA A 155 14.47 -14.27 -0.30
N GLU A 156 15.71 -13.95 -0.60
CA GLU A 156 16.82 -13.99 0.35
C GLU A 156 17.13 -12.56 0.80
N ILE A 157 16.84 -12.25 2.04
CA ILE A 157 17.02 -10.92 2.62
C ILE A 157 18.40 -10.86 3.24
N GLN A 158 19.29 -10.07 2.66
CA GLN A 158 20.66 -9.89 3.14
C GLN A 158 20.68 -9.12 4.49
N PRO A 159 21.75 -9.20 5.27
CA PRO A 159 21.94 -8.37 6.46
C PRO A 159 21.65 -6.89 6.15
N GLU A 160 21.01 -6.19 7.08
CA GLU A 160 20.62 -4.77 6.97
C GLU A 160 19.61 -4.46 5.84
N GLN A 161 19.06 -5.49 5.19
CA GLN A 161 18.02 -5.31 4.17
C GLN A 161 16.63 -5.62 4.72
N SER A 162 15.63 -5.17 3.98
CA SER A 162 14.23 -5.43 4.26
C SER A 162 13.49 -5.96 3.05
N ALA A 163 12.45 -6.75 3.30
CA ALA A 163 11.46 -7.15 2.30
C ALA A 163 10.07 -6.80 2.79
N SER A 164 9.19 -6.43 1.87
CA SER A 164 7.80 -6.15 2.18
C SER A 164 6.87 -6.59 1.05
N GLY A 165 5.66 -6.93 1.41
CA GLY A 165 4.62 -7.32 0.46
C GLY A 165 3.39 -7.85 1.17
N PHE A 166 2.41 -8.31 0.40
CA PHE A 166 1.19 -8.89 0.94
C PHE A 166 1.23 -10.40 0.90
N VAL A 167 0.80 -11.03 1.97
CA VAL A 167 0.33 -12.41 1.98
C VAL A 167 -1.19 -12.39 2.02
N TYR A 168 -1.82 -13.34 1.36
CA TYR A 168 -3.27 -13.40 1.20
C TYR A 168 -3.82 -14.63 1.90
N PHE A 169 -4.90 -14.45 2.69
CA PHE A 169 -5.56 -15.55 3.36
C PHE A 169 -7.02 -15.63 2.95
N ARG A 170 -7.56 -16.84 2.94
CA ARG A 170 -8.98 -17.05 2.78
C ARG A 170 -9.67 -16.99 4.13
N LEU A 171 -10.75 -16.20 4.21
CA LEU A 171 -11.65 -16.14 5.35
C LEU A 171 -13.05 -16.60 4.94
N PRO A 172 -13.87 -17.10 5.87
CA PRO A 172 -15.31 -17.16 5.64
C PRO A 172 -15.86 -15.76 5.37
N ALA A 173 -16.76 -15.61 4.40
CA ALA A 173 -17.32 -14.31 4.00
C ALA A 173 -18.02 -13.55 5.15
N SER A 174 -18.41 -14.24 6.20
CA SER A 174 -19.05 -13.65 7.39
C SER A 174 -18.06 -13.16 8.46
N GLU A 175 -16.76 -13.44 8.30
CA GLU A 175 -15.77 -13.14 9.33
C GLU A 175 -15.09 -11.80 9.06
N THR A 176 -15.49 -10.79 9.84
CA THR A 176 -14.93 -9.44 9.78
C THR A 176 -14.05 -9.10 10.98
N ASN A 177 -13.96 -10.00 11.97
CA ASN A 177 -13.23 -9.79 13.20
C ASN A 177 -12.05 -10.75 13.32
N LEU A 178 -10.84 -10.22 13.35
CA LEU A 178 -9.61 -10.97 13.54
C LEU A 178 -9.12 -10.99 14.99
N ALA A 179 -9.94 -10.51 15.96
CA ALA A 179 -9.54 -10.47 17.35
C ALA A 179 -9.15 -11.88 17.84
N GLY A 180 -7.93 -12.01 18.37
CA GLY A 180 -7.39 -13.28 18.83
C GLY A 180 -6.84 -14.19 17.71
N SER A 181 -6.92 -13.78 16.44
CA SER A 181 -6.23 -14.45 15.35
C SER A 181 -4.74 -14.11 15.38
N ARG A 182 -3.92 -15.03 14.91
CA ARG A 182 -2.47 -14.85 14.83
C ARG A 182 -1.94 -15.34 13.50
N VAL A 183 -0.85 -14.76 13.05
CA VAL A 183 -0.11 -15.28 11.91
C VAL A 183 1.14 -15.97 12.41
N VAL A 184 1.28 -17.22 12.02
CA VAL A 184 2.47 -18.02 12.27
C VAL A 184 3.27 -18.07 10.98
N CYS A 185 4.57 -17.80 11.04
CA CYS A 185 5.46 -18.00 9.90
C CYS A 185 6.84 -18.53 10.35
N VAL A 186 7.52 -19.16 9.42
CA VAL A 186 8.86 -19.68 9.61
C VAL A 186 9.77 -19.04 8.56
N LEU A 187 10.81 -18.35 9.03
CA LEU A 187 11.90 -17.87 8.20
C LEU A 187 13.13 -18.75 8.44
N ARG A 188 13.99 -18.92 7.44
CA ARG A 188 15.21 -19.73 7.57
C ARG A 188 16.43 -18.83 7.50
N ASP A 189 17.28 -18.89 8.53
CA ASP A 189 18.57 -18.20 8.43
C ASP A 189 19.53 -18.96 7.49
N GLY A 190 20.53 -18.28 6.95
CA GLY A 190 21.53 -18.88 6.07
C GLY A 190 22.35 -20.01 6.70
N GLY A 191 22.22 -20.22 8.00
CA GLY A 191 22.76 -21.37 8.73
C GLY A 191 21.82 -22.57 8.79
N GLY A 192 20.62 -22.47 8.16
CA GLY A 192 19.61 -23.52 8.16
C GLY A 192 18.79 -23.62 9.46
N LYS A 193 18.85 -22.59 10.30
CA LYS A 193 18.04 -22.50 11.52
C LYS A 193 16.69 -21.87 11.21
N ASP A 194 15.62 -22.50 11.68
CA ASP A 194 14.27 -21.96 11.58
C ASP A 194 14.04 -20.87 12.64
N LEU A 195 13.55 -19.73 12.21
CA LEU A 195 13.09 -18.62 13.03
C LEU A 195 11.56 -18.61 12.97
N SER A 196 10.91 -19.08 14.04
CA SER A 196 9.46 -19.21 14.11
C SER A 196 8.84 -17.99 14.75
N TYR A 197 7.87 -17.37 14.08
CA TYR A 197 7.12 -16.23 14.56
C TYR A 197 5.68 -16.64 14.81
N ASP A 198 5.10 -16.12 15.89
CA ASP A 198 3.70 -16.30 16.26
C ASP A 198 3.16 -14.92 16.69
N ILE A 199 2.61 -14.19 15.73
CA ILE A 199 2.29 -12.77 15.88
C ILE A 199 0.78 -12.61 15.98
N LEU A 200 0.30 -12.15 17.13
CA LEU A 200 -1.10 -11.84 17.36
C LEU A 200 -1.51 -10.66 16.47
N LEU A 201 -2.56 -10.85 15.67
CA LEU A 201 -3.16 -9.76 14.94
C LEU A 201 -4.00 -8.95 15.93
N ALA A 202 -3.59 -7.73 16.24
CA ALA A 202 -4.41 -6.80 16.99
C ALA A 202 -5.69 -6.57 16.19
N GLY A 203 -6.84 -6.94 16.77
CA GLY A 203 -8.12 -6.48 16.27
C GLY A 203 -8.06 -4.95 16.35
N ARG A 204 -7.97 -4.27 15.20
CA ARG A 204 -7.65 -2.87 15.14
C ARG A 204 -8.66 -2.06 15.96
N ARG A 205 -8.23 -1.50 17.07
CA ARG A 205 -8.77 -0.24 17.56
C ARG A 205 -8.43 0.80 16.51
N ASP A 206 -9.38 1.64 16.14
CA ASP A 206 -9.16 2.75 15.22
C ASP A 206 -7.84 3.43 15.56
N ALA A 207 -6.82 3.21 14.73
CA ALA A 207 -5.56 3.90 14.92
C ALA A 207 -5.89 5.39 14.88
N PRO A 208 -5.41 6.19 15.83
CA PRO A 208 -5.64 7.63 15.77
C PRO A 208 -5.17 8.09 14.40
N THR A 209 -6.08 8.71 13.66
CA THR A 209 -5.77 9.39 12.39
C THR A 209 -4.46 10.16 12.63
N PRO A 210 -3.41 9.94 11.82
CA PRO A 210 -2.17 10.67 12.01
C PRO A 210 -2.54 12.16 12.05
N THR A 211 -2.39 12.76 13.23
CA THR A 211 -2.64 14.17 13.42
C THR A 211 -1.74 14.87 12.41
N ALA A 212 -2.34 15.53 11.43
CA ALA A 212 -1.59 16.29 10.46
C ALA A 212 -0.55 17.12 11.22
N PRO A 213 0.71 17.16 10.79
CA PRO A 213 1.74 17.93 11.48
C PRO A 213 1.18 19.34 11.71
N ALA A 214 1.21 19.78 12.97
CA ALA A 214 0.70 21.08 13.35
C ALA A 214 1.23 22.12 12.36
N PRO A 215 0.38 22.99 11.80
CA PRO A 215 0.82 24.01 10.87
C PRO A 215 1.98 24.76 11.54
N LYS A 216 3.13 24.76 10.88
CA LYS A 216 4.31 25.51 11.32
C LYS A 216 3.85 26.92 11.67
N PRO A 217 4.15 27.45 12.87
CA PRO A 217 3.77 28.80 13.19
C PRO A 217 4.26 29.71 12.07
N ALA A 218 3.30 30.42 11.46
CA ALA A 218 3.63 31.40 10.44
C ALA A 218 4.62 32.39 11.06
N ASP A 219 5.81 32.52 10.48
CA ASP A 219 6.76 33.54 10.80
C ASP A 219 6.08 34.90 10.62
N THR A 220 5.55 35.43 11.69
CA THR A 220 5.02 36.78 11.75
C THR A 220 6.20 37.72 11.72
N LYS A 221 6.81 37.90 10.55
CA LYS A 221 7.66 39.07 10.29
C LYS A 221 6.78 40.29 10.46
N GLY A 222 6.97 40.96 11.58
CA GLY A 222 6.27 42.18 11.91
C GLY A 222 6.37 43.22 10.79
N THR A 223 5.22 43.43 10.14
CA THR A 223 5.04 44.66 9.34
C THR A 223 4.79 45.80 10.32
N PRO A 224 5.58 46.88 10.31
CA PRO A 224 5.34 47.99 11.18
C PRO A 224 3.98 48.62 10.84
N ILE A 225 3.13 48.71 11.86
CA ILE A 225 1.84 49.39 11.79
C ILE A 225 2.15 50.87 11.63
N SER A 226 1.82 51.44 10.47
CA SER A 226 1.83 52.89 10.25
C SER A 226 0.60 53.51 10.95
N PRO A 227 0.74 54.48 11.84
CA PRO A 227 -0.43 55.10 12.46
C PRO A 227 -1.00 56.19 11.54
N GLY A 228 -2.30 56.13 11.28
CA GLY A 228 -3.07 57.27 10.90
C GLY A 228 -3.63 57.32 9.48
N GLY A 229 -4.87 56.93 9.36
CA GLY A 229 -5.77 57.31 8.27
C GLY A 229 -7.22 57.08 8.70
N PRO A 230 -8.11 58.09 8.58
CA PRO A 230 -9.50 57.98 9.04
C PRO A 230 -10.29 57.02 8.17
N ILE A 231 -10.97 56.07 8.81
CA ILE A 231 -11.88 55.13 8.19
C ILE A 231 -13.17 55.87 7.85
N LYS A 232 -13.45 56.06 6.54
CA LYS A 232 -14.73 56.51 6.04
C LYS A 232 -15.69 55.32 5.96
N ILE A 233 -16.68 55.27 6.85
CA ILE A 233 -17.74 54.28 6.80
C ILE A 233 -18.86 54.84 5.93
N GLU A 234 -19.01 54.36 4.70
CA GLU A 234 -20.21 54.53 3.89
C GLU A 234 -21.21 53.42 4.23
N GLY A 235 -22.31 53.81 4.86
CA GLY A 235 -23.41 52.94 5.16
C GLY A 235 -24.26 52.66 3.90
N THR A 236 -24.47 51.39 3.63
CA THR A 236 -25.57 50.95 2.74
C THR A 236 -26.47 50.01 3.55
N GLY A 237 -27.76 50.39 3.64
CA GLY A 237 -28.80 49.82 4.46
C GLY A 237 -29.12 48.38 4.16
N GLY A 238 -29.35 47.61 5.19
CA GLY A 238 -29.86 46.24 5.15
C GLY A 238 -30.43 45.84 6.51
N LYS A 239 -31.70 45.65 6.54
CA LYS A 239 -32.63 45.39 7.65
C LYS A 239 -32.09 44.37 8.67
N GLY A 240 -32.05 44.80 9.93
CA GLY A 240 -31.74 43.96 11.07
C GLY A 240 -32.78 42.90 11.35
N VAL A 241 -32.29 41.68 11.63
CA VAL A 241 -33.07 40.63 12.30
C VAL A 241 -32.48 40.47 13.70
N ILE A 242 -33.28 40.80 14.70
CA ILE A 242 -32.95 40.63 16.12
C ILE A 242 -33.30 39.18 16.46
N ILE A 243 -32.30 38.36 16.81
CA ILE A 243 -32.50 37.06 17.42
C ILE A 243 -32.26 37.23 18.93
N LYS A 244 -33.35 37.14 19.74
CA LYS A 244 -33.28 37.01 21.19
C LYS A 244 -33.02 35.54 21.52
N SER A 245 -31.97 35.30 22.29
CA SER A 245 -31.73 34.01 22.95
C SER A 245 -32.29 34.06 24.37
N PRO A 246 -32.84 32.93 24.88
CA PRO A 246 -33.25 32.79 26.26
C PRO A 246 -32.07 32.63 27.22
#